data_58ec1c8b3cc516a526a17429693ce29d
#
_entry.id   58ec1c8b3cc516a526a17429693ce29d
#
_cell.length_a   1.000
_cell.length_b   1.000
_cell.length_c   1.000
_cell.angle_alpha   90.00
_cell.angle_beta   90.00
_cell.angle_gamma   90.00
#
_symmetry.space_group_name_H-M   'P 1'
#
loop_
_entity.id
_entity.type
_entity.pdbx_description
1 polymer ?
#
loop_
_entity_poly.entity_id
_entity_poly.type
_entity_poly.pdbx_seq_one_letter_code
_entity_poly.pdbx_strand_id
1 'polypeptide(L)'
;HNINLSLEEIIKISSYLLKNMGSFSIVFRSERLVEVLALLQKYNLEPKRMKNCYTKWNANSKLCLLEAIKDAKKGFSDEMPIFVYDENGQKNEYIENLYKS
;
A
#
# COMPACT_ATOMS: atom_id res chain seq x y z
N HIS A 1 -12.83 18.80 10.68
CA HIS A 1 -12.51 19.36 9.38
C HIS A 1 -12.29 18.25 8.38
N ASN A 2 -13.04 18.30 7.32
CA ASN A 2 -12.84 17.36 6.21
C ASN A 2 -11.90 18.00 5.20
N ILE A 3 -10.69 17.49 5.16
CA ILE A 3 -9.77 17.86 4.10
C ILE A 3 -10.01 16.89 2.96
N ASN A 4 -10.61 17.39 1.88
CA ASN A 4 -10.90 16.58 0.71
C ASN A 4 -9.73 16.65 -0.25
N LEU A 5 -8.73 15.81 -0.01
CA LEU A 5 -7.62 15.64 -0.94
C LEU A 5 -7.88 14.44 -1.83
N SER A 6 -7.67 14.61 -3.13
CA SER A 6 -7.72 13.50 -4.05
C SER A 6 -6.50 12.60 -3.83
N LEU A 7 -6.58 11.37 -4.31
CA LEU A 7 -5.45 10.45 -4.27
C LEU A 7 -4.21 11.07 -4.96
N GLU A 8 -4.42 11.70 -6.10
CA GLU A 8 -3.33 12.34 -6.83
C GLU A 8 -2.68 13.46 -6.01
N GLU A 9 -3.48 14.26 -5.33
CA GLU A 9 -2.95 15.34 -4.50
C GLU A 9 -2.13 14.81 -3.33
N ILE A 10 -2.60 13.73 -2.69
CA ILE A 10 -1.87 13.09 -1.60
C ILE A 10 -0.51 12.61 -2.08
N ILE A 11 -0.48 11.93 -3.22
CA ILE A 11 0.76 11.39 -3.78
C ILE A 11 1.70 12.53 -4.20
N LYS A 12 1.16 13.56 -4.83
CA LYS A 12 1.94 14.71 -5.27
C LYS A 12 2.59 15.42 -4.08
N ILE A 13 1.82 15.70 -3.04
CA ILE A 13 2.32 16.36 -1.83
C ILE A 13 3.37 15.49 -1.14
N SER A 14 3.09 14.19 -1.03
CA SER A 14 4.04 13.27 -0.40
C SER A 14 5.36 13.22 -1.14
N SER A 15 5.31 13.18 -2.47
CA SER A 15 6.52 13.20 -3.28
C SER A 15 7.31 14.49 -3.07
N TYR A 16 6.60 15.60 -2.98
CA TYR A 16 7.25 16.90 -2.77
C TYR A 16 7.96 16.98 -1.41
N LEU A 17 7.33 16.42 -0.38
CA LEU A 17 7.88 16.48 0.98
C LEU A 17 8.98 15.47 1.25
N LEU A 18 9.03 14.38 0.49
CA LEU A 18 10.03 13.34 0.71
C LEU A 18 11.39 13.75 0.14
N LYS A 19 12.42 13.37 0.88
CA LYS A 19 13.79 13.47 0.39
C LYS A 19 14.04 12.36 -0.62
N ASN A 20 15.09 12.52 -1.41
CA ASN A 20 15.57 11.47 -2.29
C ASN A 20 15.75 10.17 -1.50
N MET A 21 15.25 9.05 -2.02
CA MET A 21 15.24 7.73 -1.37
C MET A 21 14.36 7.62 -0.14
N GLY A 22 13.52 8.63 0.13
CA GLY A 22 12.52 8.53 1.17
C GLY A 22 11.40 7.58 0.79
N SER A 23 10.78 6.93 1.78
CA SER A 23 9.74 5.95 1.52
C SER A 23 8.34 6.50 1.78
N PHE A 24 7.38 5.99 1.01
CA PHE A 24 5.97 6.32 1.09
C PHE A 24 5.18 5.03 1.11
N SER A 25 4.30 4.88 2.08
CA SER A 25 3.44 3.70 2.17
C SER A 25 1.99 4.12 2.09
N ILE A 26 1.19 3.34 1.37
CA ILE A 26 -0.21 3.62 1.19
C ILE A 26 -1.02 2.33 1.22
N VAL A 27 -2.19 2.40 1.86
CA VAL A 27 -3.18 1.32 1.86
C VAL A 27 -4.36 1.79 1.05
N PHE A 28 -4.82 0.94 0.13
CA PHE A 28 -5.91 1.30 -0.75
C PHE A 28 -6.67 0.05 -1.19
N ARG A 29 -7.85 0.24 -1.74
CA ARG A 29 -8.64 -0.87 -2.27
C ARG A 29 -7.96 -1.45 -3.50
N SER A 30 -7.92 -2.78 -3.58
CA SER A 30 -7.23 -3.49 -4.65
C SER A 30 -7.68 -3.07 -6.05
N GLU A 31 -8.93 -2.69 -6.20
CA GLU A 31 -9.47 -2.25 -7.49
C GLU A 31 -8.83 -0.95 -8.02
N ARG A 32 -8.15 -0.21 -7.14
CA ARG A 32 -7.48 1.03 -7.53
C ARG A 32 -5.99 0.85 -7.84
N LEU A 33 -5.52 -0.38 -7.90
CA LEU A 33 -4.08 -0.66 -8.05
C LEU A 33 -3.48 0.03 -9.28
N VAL A 34 -4.11 -0.10 -10.43
CA VAL A 34 -3.58 0.48 -11.67
C VAL A 34 -3.49 2.00 -11.57
N GLU A 35 -4.52 2.63 -11.01
CA GLU A 35 -4.54 4.08 -10.80
C GLU A 35 -3.41 4.50 -9.86
N VAL A 36 -3.23 3.78 -8.76
CA VAL A 36 -2.19 4.10 -7.77
C VAL A 36 -0.80 3.98 -8.39
N LEU A 37 -0.55 2.88 -9.10
CA LEU A 37 0.76 2.69 -9.74
C LEU A 37 1.08 3.79 -10.74
N ALA A 38 0.10 4.18 -11.55
CA ALA A 38 0.30 5.24 -12.53
C ALA A 38 0.63 6.57 -11.87
N LEU A 39 -0.08 6.90 -10.79
CA LEU A 39 0.15 8.16 -10.07
C LEU A 39 1.51 8.15 -9.36
N LEU A 40 1.90 7.03 -8.77
CA LEU A 40 3.20 6.94 -8.12
C LEU A 40 4.32 7.19 -9.12
N GLN A 41 4.24 6.59 -10.30
CA GLN A 41 5.26 6.79 -11.33
C GLN A 41 5.26 8.21 -11.86
N LYS A 42 4.10 8.83 -11.99
CA LYS A 42 3.97 10.20 -12.45
C LYS A 42 4.75 11.17 -11.54
N TYR A 43 4.78 10.90 -10.25
CA TYR A 43 5.42 11.76 -9.26
C TYR A 43 6.73 11.20 -8.73
N ASN A 44 7.38 10.33 -9.48
CA ASN A 44 8.72 9.79 -9.19
C ASN A 44 8.79 9.00 -7.88
N LEU A 45 7.69 8.34 -7.53
CA LEU A 45 7.65 7.40 -6.42
C LEU A 45 7.63 6.00 -7.01
N GLU A 46 8.76 5.31 -6.94
CA GLU A 46 8.88 3.99 -7.55
C GLU A 46 8.29 2.93 -6.64
N PRO A 47 7.26 2.18 -7.09
CA PRO A 47 6.71 1.09 -6.29
C PRO A 47 7.77 0.01 -6.08
N LYS A 48 8.02 -0.35 -4.83
CA LYS A 48 9.06 -1.32 -4.50
C LYS A 48 8.52 -2.61 -3.91
N ARG A 49 7.51 -2.54 -3.05
CA ARG A 49 6.95 -3.71 -2.40
C ARG A 49 5.46 -3.56 -2.24
N MET A 50 4.76 -4.68 -2.34
CA MET A 50 3.32 -4.71 -2.18
C MET A 50 2.92 -5.96 -1.40
N LYS A 51 1.95 -5.80 -0.50
CA LYS A 51 1.28 -6.92 0.16
C LYS A 51 -0.20 -6.82 -0.12
N ASN A 52 -0.79 -7.93 -0.53
CA ASN A 52 -2.22 -8.04 -0.70
C ASN A 52 -2.86 -8.55 0.57
N CYS A 53 -3.93 -7.89 1.00
CA CYS A 53 -4.64 -8.27 2.21
C CYS A 53 -5.95 -8.94 1.81
N TYR A 54 -6.14 -10.17 2.27
CA TYR A 54 -7.33 -10.96 2.01
C TYR A 54 -8.12 -11.13 3.29
N THR A 55 -9.44 -11.15 3.19
CA THR A 55 -10.26 -11.47 4.34
C THR A 55 -10.01 -12.91 4.79
N LYS A 56 -10.01 -13.82 3.80
CA LYS A 56 -9.74 -15.24 4.01
C LYS A 56 -8.89 -15.74 2.85
N TRP A 57 -8.26 -16.91 3.02
CA TRP A 57 -7.40 -17.50 2.00
C TRP A 57 -8.08 -17.71 0.66
N ASN A 58 -9.40 -17.93 0.66
CA ASN A 58 -10.17 -18.20 -0.55
C ASN A 58 -10.98 -17.01 -1.06
N ALA A 59 -10.66 -15.81 -0.61
CA ALA A 59 -11.34 -14.59 -1.03
C ALA A 59 -10.44 -13.77 -1.96
N ASN A 60 -11.05 -12.91 -2.74
CA ASN A 60 -10.30 -11.95 -3.55
C ASN A 60 -9.66 -10.90 -2.64
N SER A 61 -8.50 -10.38 -3.05
CA SER A 61 -7.84 -9.31 -2.32
C SER A 61 -8.75 -8.09 -2.24
N LYS A 62 -8.89 -7.55 -1.03
CA LYS A 62 -9.70 -6.35 -0.78
C LYS A 62 -8.85 -5.10 -0.65
N LEU A 63 -7.67 -5.23 -0.06
CA LEU A 63 -6.78 -4.11 0.18
C LEU A 63 -5.38 -4.44 -0.29
N CYS A 64 -4.67 -3.41 -0.72
CA CYS A 64 -3.24 -3.50 -1.02
C CYS A 64 -2.49 -2.55 -0.10
N LEU A 65 -1.39 -3.04 0.44
CA LEU A 65 -0.42 -2.21 1.15
C LEU A 65 0.80 -2.09 0.24
N LEU A 66 1.12 -0.88 -0.17
CA LEU A 66 2.19 -0.67 -1.14
C LEU A 66 3.20 0.34 -0.61
N GLU A 67 4.48 0.01 -0.76
CA GLU A 67 5.57 0.92 -0.42
C GLU A 67 6.27 1.37 -1.69
N ALA A 68 6.47 2.68 -1.80
CA ALA A 68 7.20 3.29 -2.90
C ALA A 68 8.36 4.11 -2.35
N ILE A 69 9.41 4.24 -3.13
CA ILE A 69 10.61 4.99 -2.72
C ILE A 69 10.90 6.07 -3.75
N LYS A 70 11.10 7.29 -3.26
CA LYS A 70 11.31 8.45 -4.13
C LYS A 70 12.61 8.32 -4.90
N ASP A 71 12.52 8.49 -6.21
CA ASP A 71 13.66 8.48 -7.14
C ASP A 71 14.46 7.17 -7.12
N ALA A 72 13.84 6.07 -6.68
CA ALA A 72 14.50 4.78 -6.67
C ALA A 72 14.55 4.16 -8.07
N LYS A 73 15.48 3.23 -8.25
CA LYS A 73 15.56 2.44 -9.47
C LYS A 73 14.42 1.45 -9.54
N LYS A 74 14.12 0.98 -10.73
CA LYS A 74 13.07 -0.02 -10.94
C LYS A 74 13.39 -1.32 -10.23
N GLY A 75 12.36 -2.02 -9.83
CA GLY A 75 12.48 -3.31 -9.15
C GLY A 75 11.35 -3.47 -8.14
N PHE A 76 10.44 -4.38 -8.41
CA PHE A 76 9.21 -4.56 -7.64
C PHE A 76 9.15 -5.95 -7.03
N SER A 77 8.70 -6.05 -5.79
CA SER A 77 8.52 -7.32 -5.10
C SER A 77 7.07 -7.46 -4.63
N ASP A 78 6.41 -8.52 -5.07
CA ASP A 78 5.09 -8.90 -4.58
C ASP A 78 5.32 -9.81 -3.38
N GLU A 79 5.14 -9.26 -2.19
CA GLU A 79 5.47 -9.93 -0.93
C GLU A 79 4.39 -10.95 -0.56
N MET A 80 4.68 -11.75 0.46
CA MET A 80 3.70 -12.70 1.00
C MET A 80 2.43 -11.97 1.40
N PRO A 81 1.26 -12.50 1.02
CA PRO A 81 -0.01 -11.84 1.35
C PRO A 81 -0.34 -11.93 2.83
N ILE A 82 -1.20 -11.03 3.28
CA ILE A 82 -1.72 -11.02 4.64
C ILE A 82 -3.16 -11.51 4.59
N PHE A 83 -3.48 -12.51 5.43
CA PHE A 83 -4.85 -12.99 5.61
C PHE A 83 -5.36 -12.47 6.94
N VAL A 84 -6.45 -11.71 6.91
CA VAL A 84 -7.00 -11.11 8.13
C VAL A 84 -7.52 -12.20 9.07
N TYR A 85 -8.16 -13.24 8.50
CA TYR A 85 -8.66 -14.38 9.26
C TYR A 85 -8.03 -15.66 8.73
N ASP A 86 -7.69 -16.57 9.63
CA ASP A 86 -7.19 -17.89 9.26
C ASP A 86 -8.34 -18.82 8.87
N GLU A 87 -8.02 -20.09 8.61
CA GLU A 87 -9.00 -21.11 8.23
C GLU A 87 -10.08 -21.31 9.30
N ASN A 88 -9.75 -21.03 10.55
CA ASN A 88 -10.64 -21.20 11.68
C ASN A 88 -11.39 -19.92 12.05
N GLY A 89 -11.23 -18.86 11.26
CA GLY A 89 -11.89 -17.60 11.50
C GLY A 89 -11.24 -16.72 12.55
N GLN A 90 -10.01 -17.04 12.95
CA GLN A 90 -9.27 -16.25 13.93
C GLN A 90 -8.45 -15.18 13.24
N LYS A 91 -8.32 -14.03 13.89
CA LYS A 91 -7.54 -12.93 13.34
C LYS A 91 -6.05 -13.26 13.26
N ASN A 92 -5.42 -12.79 12.19
CA ASN A 92 -3.99 -12.92 11.99
C ASN A 92 -3.25 -12.13 13.07
N GLU A 93 -2.21 -12.74 13.66
CA GLU A 93 -1.39 -12.09 14.69
C GLU A 93 -0.74 -10.80 14.19
N TYR A 94 -0.32 -10.79 12.94
CA TYR A 94 0.29 -9.59 12.36
C TYR A 94 -0.67 -8.40 12.42
N ILE A 95 -1.94 -8.63 12.09
CA ILE A 95 -2.97 -7.60 12.13
C ILE A 95 -3.23 -7.17 13.58
N GLU A 96 -3.33 -8.13 14.51
CA GLU A 96 -3.53 -7.81 15.91
C GLU A 96 -2.39 -6.97 16.47
N ASN A 97 -1.16 -7.29 16.12
CA ASN A 97 0.00 -6.56 16.60
C ASN A 97 0.04 -5.12 16.08
N LEU A 98 -0.49 -4.87 14.89
CA LEU A 98 -0.58 -3.51 14.37
C LEU A 98 -1.51 -2.63 15.21
N TYR A 99 -2.58 -3.23 15.76
CA TYR A 99 -3.54 -2.50 16.58
C TYR A 99 -3.09 -2.32 18.02
N LYS A 100 -2.11 -3.09 18.47
CA LYS A 100 -1.63 -3.04 19.85
C LYS A 100 -0.50 -2.07 20.09
N SER A 101 0.08 -1.58 19.04
CA SER A 101 1.22 -0.65 19.13
C SER A 101 0.83 0.78 19.47
#